data_b015ca248e7efd677bb4b49980a662a8
#
_entry.id   b015ca248e7efd677bb4b49980a662a8
#
_cell.length_a   1.000
_cell.length_b   1.000
_cell.length_c   1.000
_cell.angle_alpha   90.00
_cell.angle_beta   90.00
_cell.angle_gamma   90.00
#
_symmetry.space_group_name_H-M   'P 1'
#
loop_
_entity.id
_entity.type
_entity.pdbx_description
1 polymer ?
#
loop_
_entity_poly.entity_id
_entity_poly.type
_entity_poly.pdbx_seq_one_letter_code
_entity_poly.pdbx_strand_id
1 'polypeptide(L)'
;ASCLVGSVKGKATARHAVSDWMELEKQRGISITSSVMQFEYEGYCINILDTPGHQDFSEDTYRTLMAADSAVMVIDAAKGIEPQTRKLFKICAMRHIPIFTFINKLDREARDPFELMEQLENEFGIGTYPVNWPIGCGHDFKGVFDRDRREILAFQEFHRGQNKIRPIECELTDVERLDELIGPRQREKLTEDIELLDGAGYSFDLDEVRAGRLSPVFFGSALTNFGVEPFLENFLHMTMPPLPRTTADGVVDPMQPAFSAFVFKIQANMNKAHRDRIAFMRICSGKFERDHEYLHVQGGKTLKLAQPQQLMAQERAIINEAYAGDIIGVFDPGIFSIGDTICEPKMHVCFEGIPTFAPEHFSIISQVDTMKRKQFVKGVTQIAQEGAIQIFREVGGGMEEVVVGVVGVLQLEVLEYRLNTEYNVEIRMQQLPFEQLRWVQNDPDTYNLRDLDLTSDTKAVEDMKGNRLLLFTSDWAVRLSLIHISEPTRQEAIS
;
A
#
# COMPACT_ATOMS: atom_id res chain seq x y z
N ALA A 1 -16.38 1.52 -2.15
CA ALA A 1 -15.62 1.99 -3.33
C ALA A 1 -16.23 1.49 -4.65
N SER A 2 -16.53 0.18 -4.79
CA SER A 2 -17.07 -0.35 -6.06
C SER A 2 -18.45 0.20 -6.46
N CYS A 3 -19.25 0.71 -5.52
CA CYS A 3 -20.52 1.38 -5.80
C CYS A 3 -20.38 2.82 -6.29
N LEU A 4 -19.33 3.52 -5.84
CA LEU A 4 -19.09 4.92 -6.17
C LEU A 4 -18.29 5.09 -7.47
N VAL A 5 -17.49 4.09 -7.83
CA VAL A 5 -16.60 4.12 -9.00
C VAL A 5 -17.17 3.38 -10.22
N GLY A 6 -18.43 2.94 -10.17
CA GLY A 6 -19.12 2.28 -11.27
C GLY A 6 -19.41 0.80 -11.04
N SER A 7 -20.54 0.32 -11.55
CA SER A 7 -20.97 -1.06 -11.36
C SER A 7 -20.05 -2.04 -12.08
N VAL A 8 -19.60 -3.06 -11.40
CA VAL A 8 -18.90 -4.20 -12.00
C VAL A 8 -19.83 -4.91 -12.98
N LYS A 9 -19.66 -4.67 -14.28
CA LYS A 9 -20.30 -5.44 -15.34
C LYS A 9 -19.53 -6.74 -15.53
N GLY A 10 -19.94 -7.81 -14.86
CA GLY A 10 -19.37 -9.13 -15.06
C GLY A 10 -20.43 -10.22 -14.86
N LYS A 11 -20.35 -11.28 -15.65
CA LYS A 11 -21.13 -12.50 -15.46
C LYS A 11 -20.84 -13.09 -14.07
N ALA A 12 -21.84 -13.69 -13.43
CA ALA A 12 -21.91 -14.11 -12.03
C ALA A 12 -20.80 -15.07 -11.50
N THR A 13 -19.73 -15.33 -12.22
CA THR A 13 -18.69 -16.31 -11.89
C THR A 13 -17.31 -15.77 -11.54
N ALA A 14 -17.05 -14.47 -11.73
CA ALA A 14 -15.77 -13.87 -11.31
C ALA A 14 -15.96 -12.36 -11.07
N ARG A 15 -16.19 -11.96 -9.81
CA ARG A 15 -16.14 -10.55 -9.40
C ARG A 15 -14.68 -10.24 -8.99
N HIS A 16 -13.96 -9.54 -9.85
CA HIS A 16 -12.64 -8.99 -9.53
C HIS A 16 -12.80 -7.55 -9.02
N ALA A 17 -11.88 -7.09 -8.16
CA ALA A 17 -11.81 -5.71 -7.76
C ALA A 17 -11.52 -4.82 -8.99
N VAL A 18 -12.03 -3.60 -8.99
CA VAL A 18 -11.75 -2.63 -10.07
C VAL A 18 -10.25 -2.27 -10.10
N SER A 19 -9.61 -2.38 -8.94
CA SER A 19 -8.18 -2.18 -8.73
C SER A 19 -7.29 -3.26 -9.38
N ASP A 20 -7.81 -4.50 -9.58
CA ASP A 20 -7.05 -5.61 -10.16
C ASP A 20 -6.99 -5.47 -11.69
N TRP A 21 -5.94 -4.85 -12.19
CA TRP A 21 -5.78 -4.59 -13.62
C TRP A 21 -4.94 -5.65 -14.34
N MET A 22 -4.05 -6.36 -13.61
CA MET A 22 -3.24 -7.44 -14.16
C MET A 22 -4.06 -8.72 -14.31
N GLU A 23 -3.87 -9.43 -15.41
CA GLU A 23 -4.53 -10.71 -15.64
C GLU A 23 -4.11 -11.77 -14.60
N LEU A 24 -2.88 -11.71 -14.11
CA LEU A 24 -2.37 -12.58 -13.06
C LEU A 24 -3.08 -12.36 -11.72
N GLU A 25 -3.40 -11.10 -11.38
CA GLU A 25 -4.21 -10.76 -10.20
C GLU A 25 -5.59 -11.41 -10.27
N LYS A 26 -6.23 -11.31 -11.43
CA LYS A 26 -7.55 -11.90 -11.68
C LYS A 26 -7.53 -13.42 -11.61
N GLN A 27 -6.49 -14.06 -12.15
CA GLN A 27 -6.35 -15.51 -12.13
C GLN A 27 -6.09 -16.07 -10.73
N ARG A 28 -5.31 -15.34 -9.92
CA ARG A 28 -4.95 -15.76 -8.55
C ARG A 28 -5.91 -15.26 -7.48
N GLY A 29 -6.69 -14.22 -7.78
CA GLY A 29 -7.61 -13.59 -6.82
C GLY A 29 -6.90 -12.85 -5.70
N ILE A 30 -5.67 -12.38 -5.95
CA ILE A 30 -4.87 -11.55 -5.03
C ILE A 30 -4.33 -10.34 -5.77
N SER A 31 -4.33 -9.18 -5.11
CA SER A 31 -3.67 -7.98 -5.63
C SER A 31 -2.14 -8.14 -5.52
N ILE A 32 -1.43 -7.78 -6.57
CA ILE A 32 0.03 -7.89 -6.69
C ILE A 32 0.68 -6.51 -6.57
N THR A 33 0.04 -5.50 -7.17
CA THR A 33 0.53 -4.13 -7.16
C THR A 33 -0.50 -3.20 -6.53
N SER A 34 -0.03 -2.17 -5.85
CA SER A 34 -0.92 -1.12 -5.38
C SER A 34 -1.58 -0.39 -6.54
N SER A 35 -2.80 0.07 -6.37
CA SER A 35 -3.50 0.88 -7.34
C SER A 35 -3.94 2.21 -6.75
N VAL A 36 -4.03 3.22 -7.60
CA VAL A 36 -4.48 4.56 -7.25
C VAL A 36 -5.84 4.79 -7.86
N MET A 37 -6.79 5.19 -7.03
CA MET A 37 -8.14 5.57 -7.46
C MET A 37 -8.48 6.92 -6.84
N GLN A 38 -9.13 7.78 -7.62
CA GLN A 38 -9.55 9.09 -7.16
C GLN A 38 -11.03 9.32 -7.54
N PHE A 39 -11.76 9.98 -6.66
CA PHE A 39 -13.14 10.37 -6.92
C PHE A 39 -13.55 11.54 -6.02
N GLU A 40 -14.59 12.24 -6.43
CA GLU A 40 -15.21 13.29 -5.63
C GLU A 40 -16.40 12.73 -4.83
N TYR A 41 -16.47 13.09 -3.56
CA TYR A 41 -17.58 12.75 -2.69
C TYR A 41 -17.82 13.88 -1.68
N GLU A 42 -19.06 14.38 -1.61
CA GLU A 42 -19.46 15.49 -0.72
C GLU A 42 -18.54 16.73 -0.78
N GLY A 43 -18.02 17.05 -1.96
CA GLY A 43 -17.15 18.19 -2.17
C GLY A 43 -15.67 17.97 -1.78
N TYR A 44 -15.32 16.75 -1.37
CA TYR A 44 -13.95 16.32 -1.11
C TYR A 44 -13.38 15.53 -2.26
N CYS A 45 -12.12 15.77 -2.57
CA CYS A 45 -11.33 14.92 -3.48
C CYS A 45 -10.67 13.80 -2.67
N ILE A 46 -11.08 12.56 -2.91
CA ILE A 46 -10.62 11.39 -2.16
C ILE A 46 -9.68 10.58 -3.03
N ASN A 47 -8.45 10.38 -2.54
CA ASN A 47 -7.46 9.50 -3.14
C ASN A 47 -7.40 8.19 -2.37
N ILE A 48 -7.79 7.08 -2.99
CA ILE A 48 -7.65 5.75 -2.42
C ILE A 48 -6.42 5.07 -3.01
N LEU A 49 -5.54 4.65 -2.12
CA LEU A 49 -4.40 3.80 -2.41
C LEU A 49 -4.74 2.38 -1.97
N ASP A 50 -5.14 1.53 -2.92
CA ASP A 50 -5.41 0.12 -2.66
C ASP A 50 -4.11 -0.67 -2.68
N THR A 51 -3.82 -1.40 -1.61
CA THR A 51 -2.53 -2.07 -1.39
C THR A 51 -2.68 -3.59 -1.41
N PRO A 52 -1.64 -4.31 -1.91
CA PRO A 52 -1.63 -5.76 -1.82
C PRO A 52 -1.68 -6.25 -0.38
N GLY A 53 -2.52 -7.26 -0.11
CA GLY A 53 -2.61 -7.89 1.21
C GLY A 53 -1.58 -9.00 1.45
N HIS A 54 -0.86 -9.48 0.43
CA HIS A 54 0.09 -10.57 0.55
C HIS A 54 1.47 -10.09 1.02
N GLN A 55 2.10 -10.86 1.91
CA GLN A 55 3.40 -10.48 2.51
C GLN A 55 4.53 -10.28 1.50
N ASP A 56 4.53 -11.01 0.40
CA ASP A 56 5.56 -10.92 -0.65
C ASP A 56 5.57 -9.56 -1.36
N PHE A 57 4.49 -8.78 -1.25
CA PHE A 57 4.35 -7.45 -1.84
C PHE A 57 4.35 -6.33 -0.78
N SER A 58 4.86 -6.62 0.42
CA SER A 58 4.90 -5.67 1.55
C SER A 58 5.70 -4.40 1.25
N GLU A 59 6.72 -4.48 0.41
CA GLU A 59 7.51 -3.30 0.00
C GLU A 59 6.69 -2.31 -0.84
N ASP A 60 5.82 -2.80 -1.75
CA ASP A 60 4.91 -1.91 -2.51
C ASP A 60 3.87 -1.26 -1.59
N THR A 61 3.34 -2.02 -0.62
CA THR A 61 2.45 -1.49 0.41
C THR A 61 3.13 -0.42 1.26
N TYR A 62 4.38 -0.65 1.68
CA TYR A 62 5.15 0.33 2.44
C TYR A 62 5.33 1.63 1.67
N ARG A 63 5.77 1.57 0.41
CA ARG A 63 5.94 2.74 -0.47
C ARG A 63 4.64 3.52 -0.63
N THR A 64 3.53 2.81 -0.77
CA THR A 64 2.20 3.39 -0.90
C THR A 64 1.75 4.09 0.37
N LEU A 65 2.01 3.52 1.55
CA LEU A 65 1.75 4.15 2.84
C LEU A 65 2.57 5.44 3.04
N MET A 66 3.75 5.56 2.39
CA MET A 66 4.50 6.81 2.41
C MET A 66 3.73 7.98 1.77
N ALA A 67 2.81 7.70 0.85
CA ALA A 67 1.99 8.71 0.20
C ALA A 67 0.65 8.96 0.91
N ALA A 68 0.29 8.16 1.92
CA ALA A 68 -0.99 8.26 2.63
C ALA A 68 -0.94 9.25 3.80
N ASP A 69 -2.11 9.81 4.15
CA ASP A 69 -2.34 10.66 5.35
C ASP A 69 -3.19 9.95 6.39
N SER A 70 -3.93 8.91 6.00
CA SER A 70 -4.72 8.05 6.88
C SER A 70 -4.71 6.63 6.32
N ALA A 71 -4.87 5.64 7.18
CA ALA A 71 -4.94 4.24 6.79
C ALA A 71 -6.28 3.62 7.19
N VAL A 72 -6.85 2.81 6.30
CA VAL A 72 -7.99 1.97 6.61
C VAL A 72 -7.52 0.53 6.75
N MET A 73 -7.54 0.01 7.96
CA MET A 73 -7.18 -1.36 8.27
C MET A 73 -8.42 -2.25 8.12
N VAL A 74 -8.42 -3.12 7.13
CA VAL A 74 -9.54 -4.03 6.86
C VAL A 74 -9.25 -5.39 7.49
N ILE A 75 -10.10 -5.81 8.42
CA ILE A 75 -9.97 -7.07 9.17
C ILE A 75 -11.10 -8.02 8.79
N ASP A 76 -10.75 -9.27 8.54
CA ASP A 76 -11.71 -10.36 8.36
C ASP A 76 -12.34 -10.73 9.71
N ALA A 77 -13.66 -10.55 9.86
CA ALA A 77 -14.36 -10.79 11.13
C ALA A 77 -14.23 -12.22 11.65
N ALA A 78 -14.01 -13.20 10.77
CA ALA A 78 -13.82 -14.59 11.17
C ALA A 78 -12.38 -14.90 11.61
N LYS A 79 -11.39 -14.25 10.98
CA LYS A 79 -9.97 -14.54 11.21
C LYS A 79 -9.34 -13.63 12.29
N GLY A 80 -9.78 -12.39 12.39
CA GLY A 80 -9.15 -11.38 13.22
C GLY A 80 -7.85 -10.86 12.61
N ILE A 81 -6.87 -10.52 13.45
CA ILE A 81 -5.60 -9.94 13.04
C ILE A 81 -4.66 -11.01 12.47
N GLU A 82 -4.31 -10.87 11.21
CA GLU A 82 -3.36 -11.74 10.51
C GLU A 82 -1.90 -11.20 10.61
N PRO A 83 -0.86 -12.02 10.43
CA PRO A 83 0.54 -11.60 10.58
C PRO A 83 0.92 -10.38 9.72
N GLN A 84 0.40 -10.28 8.50
CA GLN A 84 0.64 -9.14 7.63
C GLN A 84 0.02 -7.85 8.17
N THR A 85 -1.17 -7.92 8.74
CA THR A 85 -1.82 -6.79 9.40
C THR A 85 -0.95 -6.20 10.51
N ARG A 86 -0.29 -7.08 11.31
CA ARG A 86 0.64 -6.65 12.37
C ARG A 86 1.83 -5.86 11.84
N LYS A 87 2.42 -6.32 10.73
CA LYS A 87 3.56 -5.64 10.09
C LYS A 87 3.15 -4.25 9.59
N LEU A 88 2.02 -4.17 8.88
CA LEU A 88 1.54 -2.90 8.31
C LEU A 88 1.09 -1.91 9.38
N PHE A 89 0.46 -2.39 10.46
CA PHE A 89 0.13 -1.55 11.59
C PHE A 89 1.36 -0.86 12.19
N LYS A 90 2.44 -1.61 12.43
CA LYS A 90 3.69 -1.06 12.96
C LYS A 90 4.23 0.08 12.10
N ILE A 91 4.14 -0.06 10.77
CA ILE A 91 4.56 0.96 9.81
C ILE A 91 3.71 2.24 9.96
N CYS A 92 2.38 2.09 10.04
CA CYS A 92 1.48 3.22 10.25
C CYS A 92 1.75 3.92 11.59
N ALA A 93 1.95 3.15 12.67
CA ALA A 93 2.25 3.67 14.00
C ALA A 93 3.58 4.43 14.05
N MET A 94 4.65 3.88 13.45
CA MET A 94 5.96 4.56 13.35
C MET A 94 5.88 5.91 12.62
N ARG A 95 4.92 6.07 11.73
CA ARG A 95 4.71 7.27 10.94
C ARG A 95 3.63 8.19 11.49
N HIS A 96 3.03 7.83 12.62
CA HIS A 96 1.90 8.56 13.22
C HIS A 96 0.72 8.76 12.25
N ILE A 97 0.47 7.78 11.37
CA ILE A 97 -0.67 7.80 10.45
C ILE A 97 -1.91 7.34 11.22
N PRO A 98 -2.98 8.15 11.27
CA PRO A 98 -4.26 7.73 11.87
C PRO A 98 -4.81 6.46 11.21
N ILE A 99 -5.28 5.52 12.04
CA ILE A 99 -5.79 4.23 11.58
C ILE A 99 -7.27 4.12 11.89
N PHE A 100 -8.06 3.86 10.86
CA PHE A 100 -9.47 3.51 10.93
C PHE A 100 -9.61 2.01 10.70
N THR A 101 -10.35 1.32 11.55
CA THR A 101 -10.51 -0.13 11.43
C THR A 101 -11.87 -0.47 10.85
N PHE A 102 -11.89 -1.26 9.77
CA PHE A 102 -13.12 -1.79 9.19
C PHE A 102 -13.15 -3.32 9.33
N ILE A 103 -14.02 -3.81 10.22
CA ILE A 103 -14.24 -5.24 10.44
C ILE A 103 -15.25 -5.73 9.40
N ASN A 104 -14.73 -6.48 8.43
CA ASN A 104 -15.39 -6.86 7.19
C ASN A 104 -15.88 -8.30 7.22
N LYS A 105 -16.80 -8.63 6.33
CA LYS A 105 -17.38 -9.97 6.09
C LYS A 105 -18.35 -10.45 7.13
N LEU A 106 -19.13 -9.54 7.71
CA LEU A 106 -20.23 -9.92 8.61
C LEU A 106 -21.37 -10.68 7.93
N ASP A 107 -21.36 -10.75 6.59
CA ASP A 107 -22.23 -11.65 5.81
C ASP A 107 -21.91 -13.15 6.03
N ARG A 108 -20.88 -13.46 6.82
CA ARG A 108 -20.44 -14.80 7.19
C ARG A 108 -20.35 -14.93 8.70
N GLU A 109 -20.22 -16.18 9.19
CA GLU A 109 -19.92 -16.44 10.60
C GLU A 109 -18.67 -15.68 11.02
N ALA A 110 -18.77 -14.98 12.13
CA ALA A 110 -17.76 -14.09 12.67
C ALA A 110 -17.44 -14.40 14.13
N ARG A 111 -16.28 -13.97 14.57
CA ARG A 111 -15.91 -13.97 15.99
C ARG A 111 -16.71 -12.91 16.74
N ASP A 112 -16.72 -13.04 18.05
CA ASP A 112 -17.35 -12.03 18.91
C ASP A 112 -16.73 -10.64 18.69
N PRO A 113 -17.53 -9.58 18.50
CA PRO A 113 -17.01 -8.23 18.28
C PRO A 113 -16.13 -7.70 19.41
N PHE A 114 -16.43 -8.02 20.68
CA PHE A 114 -15.59 -7.65 21.82
C PHE A 114 -14.24 -8.33 21.78
N GLU A 115 -14.17 -9.63 21.42
CA GLU A 115 -12.89 -10.34 21.27
C GLU A 115 -12.04 -9.71 20.17
N LEU A 116 -12.66 -9.26 19.05
CA LEU A 116 -11.92 -8.62 17.96
C LEU A 116 -11.36 -7.27 18.38
N MET A 117 -12.12 -6.49 19.15
CA MET A 117 -11.66 -5.21 19.70
C MET A 117 -10.55 -5.40 20.74
N GLU A 118 -10.72 -6.34 21.67
CA GLU A 118 -9.70 -6.69 22.67
C GLU A 118 -8.41 -7.15 21.98
N GLN A 119 -8.52 -7.93 20.90
CA GLN A 119 -7.34 -8.34 20.12
C GLN A 119 -6.62 -7.13 19.52
N LEU A 120 -7.35 -6.15 18.96
CA LEU A 120 -6.77 -4.90 18.44
C LEU A 120 -6.03 -4.12 19.52
N GLU A 121 -6.65 -3.94 20.67
CA GLU A 121 -6.08 -3.20 21.79
C GLU A 121 -4.82 -3.87 22.36
N ASN A 122 -4.89 -5.19 22.60
CA ASN A 122 -3.78 -5.94 23.15
C ASN A 122 -2.59 -6.08 22.19
N GLU A 123 -2.84 -6.26 20.90
CA GLU A 123 -1.75 -6.47 19.94
C GLU A 123 -1.13 -5.15 19.48
N PHE A 124 -1.89 -4.07 19.43
CA PHE A 124 -1.44 -2.80 18.87
C PHE A 124 -1.20 -1.71 19.90
N GLY A 125 -1.71 -1.87 21.11
CA GLY A 125 -1.56 -0.88 22.19
C GLY A 125 -2.30 0.43 21.90
N ILE A 126 -3.39 0.39 21.11
CA ILE A 126 -4.24 1.54 20.80
C ILE A 126 -5.64 1.30 21.35
N GLY A 127 -6.34 2.36 21.76
CA GLY A 127 -7.76 2.26 22.11
C GLY A 127 -8.62 2.01 20.88
N THR A 128 -9.79 1.41 21.08
CA THR A 128 -10.79 1.21 20.03
C THR A 128 -12.09 1.90 20.38
N TYR A 129 -12.69 2.60 19.39
CA TYR A 129 -14.01 3.19 19.53
C TYR A 129 -14.95 2.65 18.44
N PRO A 130 -15.88 1.75 18.76
CA PRO A 130 -16.83 1.28 17.78
C PRO A 130 -17.85 2.40 17.48
N VAL A 131 -17.81 2.91 16.24
CA VAL A 131 -18.75 3.93 15.73
C VAL A 131 -20.10 3.30 15.47
N ASN A 132 -20.11 2.08 14.98
CA ASN A 132 -21.31 1.26 14.86
C ASN A 132 -21.11 -0.09 15.54
N TRP A 133 -22.21 -0.78 15.86
CA TRP A 133 -22.19 -2.12 16.47
C TRP A 133 -22.98 -3.13 15.66
N PRO A 134 -22.47 -4.35 15.42
CA PRO A 134 -23.14 -5.32 14.57
C PRO A 134 -24.33 -5.97 15.29
N ILE A 135 -25.40 -6.20 14.53
CA ILE A 135 -26.59 -6.91 14.97
C ILE A 135 -26.60 -8.28 14.31
N GLY A 136 -26.02 -9.27 14.99
CA GLY A 136 -25.80 -10.60 14.47
C GLY A 136 -24.65 -10.70 13.45
N CYS A 137 -24.45 -11.91 12.91
CA CYS A 137 -23.49 -12.20 11.83
C CYS A 137 -24.01 -13.37 10.98
N GLY A 138 -23.41 -13.59 9.81
CA GLY A 138 -23.81 -14.68 8.91
C GLY A 138 -25.27 -14.58 8.47
N HIS A 139 -26.01 -15.64 8.63
CA HIS A 139 -27.45 -15.69 8.30
C HIS A 139 -28.30 -14.84 9.24
N ASP A 140 -27.82 -14.60 10.46
CA ASP A 140 -28.52 -13.81 11.47
C ASP A 140 -28.15 -12.32 11.42
N PHE A 141 -27.37 -11.89 10.46
CA PHE A 141 -26.96 -10.51 10.29
C PHE A 141 -28.15 -9.65 9.89
N LYS A 142 -28.54 -8.72 10.79
CA LYS A 142 -29.69 -7.81 10.61
C LYS A 142 -29.28 -6.40 10.21
N GLY A 143 -28.01 -6.03 10.45
CA GLY A 143 -27.51 -4.70 10.22
C GLY A 143 -26.51 -4.26 11.27
N VAL A 144 -26.36 -2.97 11.43
CA VAL A 144 -25.56 -2.35 12.49
C VAL A 144 -26.35 -1.28 13.21
N PHE A 145 -26.04 -1.05 14.48
CA PHE A 145 -26.52 0.08 15.25
C PHE A 145 -25.47 1.19 15.22
N ASP A 146 -25.84 2.36 14.70
CA ASP A 146 -25.01 3.57 14.74
C ASP A 146 -25.10 4.16 16.14
N ARG A 147 -23.96 4.21 16.85
CA ARG A 147 -23.94 4.65 18.26
C ARG A 147 -24.09 6.15 18.41
N ASP A 148 -23.56 6.93 17.46
CA ASP A 148 -23.60 8.39 17.53
C ASP A 148 -25.00 8.93 17.16
N ARG A 149 -25.58 8.36 16.10
CA ARG A 149 -26.93 8.74 15.63
C ARG A 149 -28.07 8.05 16.38
N ARG A 150 -27.76 6.98 17.14
CA ARG A 150 -28.72 6.12 17.84
C ARG A 150 -29.79 5.55 16.91
N GLU A 151 -29.36 5.03 15.75
CA GLU A 151 -30.25 4.48 14.73
C GLU A 151 -29.78 3.10 14.24
N ILE A 152 -30.73 2.30 13.75
CA ILE A 152 -30.42 1.01 13.13
C ILE A 152 -30.31 1.19 11.62
N LEU A 153 -29.13 0.82 11.10
CA LEU A 153 -28.92 0.65 9.67
C LEU A 153 -29.25 -0.81 9.32
N ALA A 154 -30.49 -1.04 8.86
CA ALA A 154 -30.97 -2.38 8.61
C ALA A 154 -30.41 -2.98 7.32
N PHE A 155 -29.97 -4.24 7.40
CA PHE A 155 -29.59 -5.03 6.24
C PHE A 155 -30.84 -5.60 5.58
N GLN A 156 -31.19 -5.13 4.39
CA GLN A 156 -32.30 -5.69 3.60
C GLN A 156 -31.73 -6.34 2.35
N GLU A 157 -31.96 -7.66 2.19
CA GLU A 157 -31.67 -8.34 0.94
C GLU A 157 -32.65 -7.88 -0.14
N PHE A 158 -32.22 -6.97 -1.00
CA PHE A 158 -32.97 -6.65 -2.22
C PHE A 158 -32.44 -7.49 -3.39
N HIS A 159 -33.31 -8.27 -4.00
CA HIS A 159 -33.08 -8.92 -5.29
C HIS A 159 -32.81 -7.84 -6.35
N ARG A 160 -31.57 -7.86 -6.94
CA ARG A 160 -31.04 -7.05 -8.05
C ARG A 160 -30.09 -5.88 -7.73
N GLY A 161 -29.16 -6.04 -6.78
CA GLY A 161 -27.90 -5.30 -6.87
C GLY A 161 -27.90 -3.80 -6.53
N GLN A 162 -28.97 -3.26 -5.96
CA GLN A 162 -29.03 -1.91 -5.41
C GLN A 162 -29.55 -1.97 -3.97
N ASN A 163 -28.66 -2.26 -3.04
CA ASN A 163 -28.99 -2.19 -1.62
C ASN A 163 -28.86 -0.74 -1.19
N LYS A 164 -29.96 -0.02 -1.15
CA LYS A 164 -30.01 1.25 -0.43
C LYS A 164 -30.22 0.92 1.04
N ILE A 165 -29.24 1.21 1.87
CA ILE A 165 -29.38 1.20 3.33
C ILE A 165 -30.41 2.28 3.66
N ARG A 166 -31.44 1.91 4.42
CA ARG A 166 -32.36 2.88 4.99
C ARG A 166 -32.09 2.95 6.47
N PRO A 167 -31.59 4.08 6.98
CA PRO A 167 -31.55 4.30 8.40
C PRO A 167 -32.98 4.26 8.98
N ILE A 168 -33.13 3.55 10.06
CA ILE A 168 -34.37 3.47 10.80
C ILE A 168 -34.05 4.03 12.17
N GLU A 169 -34.48 5.25 12.42
CA GLU A 169 -34.41 5.84 13.75
C GLU A 169 -35.17 4.96 14.72
N CYS A 170 -34.49 4.45 15.71
CA CYS A 170 -35.06 3.59 16.72
C CYS A 170 -34.25 3.71 18.01
N GLU A 171 -34.87 4.19 19.05
CA GLU A 171 -34.26 4.21 20.37
C GLU A 171 -34.20 2.79 20.95
N LEU A 172 -33.16 2.48 21.70
CA LEU A 172 -33.00 1.17 22.38
C LEU A 172 -34.12 0.91 23.40
N THR A 173 -34.82 1.94 23.79
CA THR A 173 -36.00 1.86 24.70
C THR A 173 -37.28 1.46 24.00
N ASP A 174 -37.36 1.55 22.67
CA ASP A 174 -38.55 1.15 21.89
C ASP A 174 -38.55 -0.36 21.62
N VAL A 175 -38.93 -1.10 22.64
CA VAL A 175 -38.89 -2.58 22.67
C VAL A 175 -39.74 -3.19 21.56
N GLU A 176 -40.97 -2.67 21.34
CA GLU A 176 -41.90 -3.25 20.34
C GLU A 176 -41.32 -3.09 18.91
N ARG A 177 -40.83 -1.92 18.60
CA ARG A 177 -40.26 -1.61 17.29
C ARG A 177 -38.97 -2.37 17.04
N LEU A 178 -38.09 -2.50 18.05
CA LEU A 178 -36.87 -3.29 17.96
C LEU A 178 -37.16 -4.77 17.76
N ASP A 179 -38.16 -5.31 18.50
CA ASP A 179 -38.54 -6.72 18.34
C ASP A 179 -39.08 -7.02 16.92
N GLU A 180 -39.81 -6.05 16.32
CA GLU A 180 -40.26 -6.16 14.93
C GLU A 180 -39.10 -6.13 13.92
N LEU A 181 -38.10 -5.28 14.17
CA LEU A 181 -36.95 -5.08 13.23
C LEU A 181 -35.91 -6.18 13.30
N ILE A 182 -35.48 -6.57 14.50
CA ILE A 182 -34.33 -7.45 14.70
C ILE A 182 -34.67 -8.72 15.50
N GLY A 183 -35.85 -8.75 16.13
CA GLY A 183 -36.31 -9.83 16.99
C GLY A 183 -35.85 -9.72 18.45
N PRO A 184 -36.57 -10.35 19.40
CA PRO A 184 -36.33 -10.17 20.85
C PRO A 184 -34.89 -10.54 21.26
N ARG A 185 -34.40 -11.67 20.77
CA ARG A 185 -33.04 -12.15 21.11
C ARG A 185 -31.95 -11.17 20.71
N GLN A 186 -32.02 -10.63 19.48
CA GLN A 186 -31.01 -9.67 19.00
C GLN A 186 -31.14 -8.31 19.69
N ARG A 187 -32.36 -7.91 20.04
CA ARG A 187 -32.61 -6.70 20.83
C ARG A 187 -31.95 -6.80 22.21
N GLU A 188 -32.20 -7.89 22.95
CA GLU A 188 -31.63 -8.10 24.29
C GLU A 188 -30.12 -8.03 24.21
N LYS A 189 -29.49 -8.79 23.30
CA LYS A 189 -28.05 -8.77 23.12
C LYS A 189 -27.53 -7.37 22.76
N LEU A 190 -28.18 -6.69 21.81
CA LEU A 190 -27.79 -5.32 21.42
C LEU A 190 -27.84 -4.36 22.60
N THR A 191 -28.91 -4.41 23.42
CA THR A 191 -29.04 -3.53 24.57
C THR A 191 -27.93 -3.78 25.58
N GLU A 192 -27.67 -5.04 25.95
CA GLU A 192 -26.59 -5.41 26.85
C GLU A 192 -25.21 -4.99 26.32
N ASP A 193 -24.93 -5.22 25.02
CA ASP A 193 -23.67 -4.88 24.40
C ASP A 193 -23.44 -3.34 24.39
N ILE A 194 -24.49 -2.55 24.09
CA ILE A 194 -24.38 -1.08 24.07
C ILE A 194 -24.23 -0.53 25.48
N GLU A 195 -24.97 -1.05 26.49
CA GLU A 195 -24.80 -0.66 27.90
C GLU A 195 -23.38 -0.92 28.38
N LEU A 196 -22.78 -2.04 27.98
CA LEU A 196 -21.36 -2.38 28.29
C LEU A 196 -20.40 -1.42 27.62
N LEU A 197 -20.59 -1.11 26.34
CA LEU A 197 -19.74 -0.18 25.59
C LEU A 197 -19.84 1.26 26.12
N ASP A 198 -21.03 1.71 26.53
CA ASP A 198 -21.24 3.05 27.08
C ASP A 198 -20.71 3.17 28.52
N GLY A 199 -20.63 2.05 29.24
CA GLY A 199 -20.17 2.02 30.63
C GLY A 199 -18.64 1.76 30.79
N ALA A 200 -18.06 0.96 29.93
CA ALA A 200 -16.65 0.51 30.07
C ALA A 200 -15.78 0.77 28.85
N GLY A 201 -16.36 1.19 27.73
CA GLY A 201 -15.61 1.47 26.48
C GLY A 201 -14.87 2.81 26.50
N TYR A 202 -13.98 2.99 25.54
CA TYR A 202 -13.35 4.29 25.31
C TYR A 202 -14.39 5.33 24.87
N SER A 203 -14.23 6.56 25.32
CA SER A 203 -14.98 7.70 24.77
C SER A 203 -14.37 8.15 23.45
N PHE A 204 -15.18 8.65 22.54
CA PHE A 204 -14.69 9.23 21.30
C PHE A 204 -13.90 10.51 21.56
N ASP A 205 -12.69 10.54 21.06
CA ASP A 205 -11.81 11.72 21.10
C ASP A 205 -11.09 11.86 19.76
N LEU A 206 -11.43 12.91 19.03
CA LEU A 206 -10.89 13.16 17.70
C LEU A 206 -9.37 13.43 17.71
N ASP A 207 -8.87 14.06 18.78
CA ASP A 207 -7.44 14.34 18.90
C ASP A 207 -6.65 13.06 19.19
N GLU A 208 -7.21 12.10 19.93
CA GLU A 208 -6.63 10.76 20.11
C GLU A 208 -6.63 9.96 18.78
N VAL A 209 -7.70 10.08 17.97
CA VAL A 209 -7.76 9.48 16.62
C VAL A 209 -6.67 10.06 15.75
N ARG A 210 -6.54 11.39 15.71
CA ARG A 210 -5.53 12.09 14.92
C ARG A 210 -4.11 11.79 15.35
N ALA A 211 -3.93 11.56 16.64
CA ALA A 211 -2.63 11.15 17.22
C ALA A 211 -2.30 9.65 17.01
N GLY A 212 -3.21 8.87 16.42
CA GLY A 212 -3.04 7.43 16.20
C GLY A 212 -3.11 6.59 17.47
N ARG A 213 -3.70 7.11 18.55
CA ARG A 213 -3.88 6.41 19.85
C ARG A 213 -5.25 5.79 20.03
N LEU A 214 -6.24 6.24 19.24
CA LEU A 214 -7.61 5.70 19.21
C LEU A 214 -7.96 5.35 17.77
N SER A 215 -8.46 4.13 17.53
CA SER A 215 -8.97 3.72 16.21
C SER A 215 -10.48 3.70 16.22
N PRO A 216 -11.16 4.50 15.37
CA PRO A 216 -12.57 4.31 15.08
C PRO A 216 -12.79 2.96 14.40
N VAL A 217 -13.69 2.13 14.95
CA VAL A 217 -14.00 0.80 14.46
C VAL A 217 -15.38 0.79 13.81
N PHE A 218 -15.43 0.24 12.61
CA PHE A 218 -16.65 0.07 11.82
C PHE A 218 -16.86 -1.40 11.48
N PHE A 219 -18.10 -1.84 11.55
CA PHE A 219 -18.51 -3.19 11.21
C PHE A 219 -19.35 -3.18 9.94
N GLY A 220 -19.11 -4.14 9.03
CA GLY A 220 -19.87 -4.20 7.79
C GLY A 220 -19.51 -5.39 6.90
N SER A 221 -19.97 -5.33 5.64
CA SER A 221 -19.64 -6.27 4.58
C SER A 221 -19.41 -5.55 3.25
N ALA A 222 -18.18 -5.49 2.82
CA ALA A 222 -17.82 -4.89 1.55
C ALA A 222 -18.38 -5.67 0.35
N LEU A 223 -18.59 -6.99 0.47
CA LEU A 223 -19.18 -7.82 -0.58
C LEU A 223 -20.62 -7.42 -0.89
N THR A 224 -21.38 -7.08 0.14
CA THR A 224 -22.78 -6.64 0.03
C THR A 224 -22.92 -5.12 -0.03
N ASN A 225 -21.81 -4.37 0.00
CA ASN A 225 -21.73 -2.92 0.15
C ASN A 225 -22.37 -2.37 1.42
N PHE A 226 -22.56 -3.23 2.42
CA PHE A 226 -23.17 -2.82 3.68
C PHE A 226 -22.17 -2.13 4.60
N GLY A 227 -22.54 -0.98 5.12
CA GLY A 227 -21.72 -0.18 6.04
C GLY A 227 -20.59 0.63 5.36
N VAL A 228 -20.44 0.54 4.03
CA VAL A 228 -19.38 1.26 3.30
C VAL A 228 -19.69 2.75 3.16
N GLU A 229 -20.91 3.12 2.85
CA GLU A 229 -21.33 4.53 2.73
C GLU A 229 -21.26 5.26 4.08
N PRO A 230 -21.88 4.74 5.18
CA PRO A 230 -21.73 5.32 6.51
C PRO A 230 -20.28 5.39 7.00
N PHE A 231 -19.45 4.39 6.66
CA PHE A 231 -18.02 4.45 6.92
C PHE A 231 -17.38 5.65 6.21
N LEU A 232 -17.66 5.85 4.94
CA LEU A 232 -17.05 6.93 4.16
C LEU A 232 -17.49 8.32 4.68
N GLU A 233 -18.77 8.50 5.02
CA GLU A 233 -19.28 9.74 5.63
C GLU A 233 -18.53 10.06 6.93
N ASN A 234 -18.47 9.11 7.87
CA ASN A 234 -17.75 9.30 9.13
C ASN A 234 -16.25 9.50 8.92
N PHE A 235 -15.62 8.75 8.00
CA PHE A 235 -14.22 8.90 7.66
C PHE A 235 -13.88 10.33 7.23
N LEU A 236 -14.69 10.97 6.39
CA LEU A 236 -14.49 12.35 5.95
C LEU A 236 -14.45 13.36 7.11
N HIS A 237 -15.27 13.15 8.13
CA HIS A 237 -15.32 14.03 9.30
C HIS A 237 -14.20 13.76 10.32
N MET A 238 -13.68 12.55 10.37
CA MET A 238 -12.68 12.12 11.35
C MET A 238 -11.25 12.18 10.80
N THR A 239 -11.08 12.06 9.48
CA THR A 239 -9.74 12.02 8.86
C THR A 239 -9.03 13.37 8.92
N MET A 240 -7.73 13.33 8.66
CA MET A 240 -6.90 14.52 8.61
C MET A 240 -6.83 15.11 7.20
N PRO A 241 -6.69 16.44 7.06
CA PRO A 241 -6.19 17.02 5.83
C PRO A 241 -4.77 16.52 5.55
N PRO A 242 -4.19 16.84 4.37
CA PRO A 242 -2.81 16.46 4.06
C PRO A 242 -1.83 16.83 5.17
N LEU A 243 -1.02 15.86 5.59
CA LEU A 243 -0.09 16.03 6.70
C LEU A 243 1.20 16.73 6.24
N PRO A 244 1.83 17.55 7.11
CA PRO A 244 3.17 18.09 6.89
C PRO A 244 4.19 16.97 6.65
N ARG A 245 5.22 17.25 5.84
CA ARG A 245 6.27 16.28 5.52
C ARG A 245 7.63 16.76 5.99
N THR A 246 8.33 15.89 6.70
CA THR A 246 9.70 16.15 7.15
C THR A 246 10.68 15.98 6.00
N THR A 247 11.69 16.87 5.96
CA THR A 247 12.83 16.84 5.05
C THR A 247 14.11 17.09 5.84
N ALA A 248 15.27 16.91 5.24
CA ALA A 248 16.54 17.22 5.89
C ALA A 248 16.66 18.69 6.31
N ASP A 249 15.99 19.59 5.57
CA ASP A 249 16.08 21.04 5.76
C ASP A 249 14.92 21.61 6.62
N GLY A 250 14.01 20.78 7.07
CA GLY A 250 12.86 21.20 7.90
C GLY A 250 11.54 20.50 7.51
N VAL A 251 10.43 21.14 7.86
CA VAL A 251 9.08 20.62 7.61
C VAL A 251 8.41 21.39 6.48
N VAL A 252 7.88 20.65 5.51
CA VAL A 252 7.07 21.20 4.41
C VAL A 252 5.61 21.21 4.83
N ASP A 253 5.04 22.42 4.95
CA ASP A 253 3.62 22.59 5.26
C ASP A 253 2.78 22.45 3.97
N PRO A 254 1.71 21.64 3.97
CA PRO A 254 0.82 21.51 2.82
C PRO A 254 0.21 22.84 2.34
N MET A 255 0.00 23.78 3.23
CA MET A 255 -0.62 25.08 2.94
C MET A 255 0.35 26.12 2.35
N GLN A 256 1.66 25.84 2.30
CA GLN A 256 2.60 26.77 1.68
C GLN A 256 2.35 26.84 0.15
N PRO A 257 2.51 28.04 -0.47
CA PRO A 257 2.14 28.23 -1.88
C PRO A 257 3.09 27.54 -2.89
N ALA A 258 4.34 27.28 -2.49
CA ALA A 258 5.32 26.65 -3.38
C ALA A 258 5.03 25.17 -3.57
N PHE A 259 4.99 24.73 -4.83
CA PHE A 259 4.75 23.34 -5.17
C PHE A 259 5.91 22.43 -4.77
N SER A 260 5.58 21.33 -4.14
CA SER A 260 6.49 20.21 -3.97
C SER A 260 5.76 18.86 -4.00
N ALA A 261 6.42 17.85 -4.51
CA ALA A 261 5.90 16.48 -4.62
C ALA A 261 7.05 15.46 -4.57
N PHE A 262 6.72 14.21 -4.27
CA PHE A 262 7.68 13.11 -4.41
C PHE A 262 7.09 11.92 -5.18
N VAL A 263 7.96 11.19 -5.86
CA VAL A 263 7.60 9.98 -6.60
C VAL A 263 7.56 8.79 -5.63
N PHE A 264 6.40 8.19 -5.43
CA PHE A 264 6.28 7.01 -4.55
C PHE A 264 6.12 5.71 -5.31
N LYS A 265 5.72 5.77 -6.58
CA LYS A 265 5.48 4.59 -7.42
C LYS A 265 5.80 4.88 -8.88
N ILE A 266 6.36 3.90 -9.57
CA ILE A 266 6.53 3.91 -11.01
C ILE A 266 5.86 2.65 -11.56
N GLN A 267 5.12 2.79 -12.65
CA GLN A 267 4.45 1.67 -13.28
C GLN A 267 4.54 1.77 -14.80
N ALA A 268 4.97 0.66 -15.42
CA ALA A 268 5.10 0.56 -16.85
C ALA A 268 4.07 -0.40 -17.46
N ASN A 269 3.85 -0.26 -18.78
CA ASN A 269 3.05 -1.17 -19.58
C ASN A 269 1.61 -1.38 -19.09
N MET A 270 1.01 -0.39 -18.42
CA MET A 270 -0.41 -0.45 -18.03
C MET A 270 -1.31 -0.61 -19.27
N ASN A 271 -0.92 -0.02 -20.39
CA ASN A 271 -1.55 -0.24 -21.67
C ASN A 271 -0.61 -0.99 -22.61
N LYS A 272 -0.92 -2.25 -22.92
CA LYS A 272 -0.11 -3.10 -23.82
C LYS A 272 0.12 -2.48 -25.21
N ALA A 273 -0.80 -1.60 -25.66
CA ALA A 273 -0.72 -0.96 -26.98
C ALA A 273 0.28 0.21 -27.01
N HIS A 274 0.55 0.87 -25.90
CA HIS A 274 1.32 2.13 -25.89
C HIS A 274 2.65 2.04 -25.16
N ARG A 275 2.97 0.94 -24.45
CA ARG A 275 4.21 0.76 -23.67
C ARG A 275 4.56 2.01 -22.86
N ASP A 276 3.56 2.56 -22.19
CA ASP A 276 3.66 3.75 -21.38
C ASP A 276 4.35 3.44 -20.04
N ARG A 277 5.05 4.44 -19.51
CA ARG A 277 5.59 4.43 -18.16
C ARG A 277 5.07 5.67 -17.44
N ILE A 278 4.51 5.48 -16.25
CA ILE A 278 3.90 6.52 -15.44
C ILE A 278 4.61 6.58 -14.09
N ALA A 279 5.03 7.77 -13.70
CA ALA A 279 5.46 8.07 -12.35
C ALA A 279 4.29 8.67 -11.56
N PHE A 280 3.96 8.05 -10.42
CA PHE A 280 2.94 8.54 -9.49
C PHE A 280 3.60 9.42 -8.45
N MET A 281 3.10 10.64 -8.35
CA MET A 281 3.61 11.67 -7.47
C MET A 281 2.56 12.06 -6.43
N ARG A 282 2.97 12.12 -5.17
CA ARG A 282 2.19 12.70 -4.09
C ARG A 282 2.55 14.18 -3.97
N ILE A 283 1.59 15.08 -4.12
CA ILE A 283 1.78 16.51 -3.91
C ILE A 283 1.81 16.79 -2.41
N CYS A 284 2.90 17.36 -1.93
CA CYS A 284 3.12 17.65 -0.52
C CYS A 284 2.76 19.08 -0.15
N SER A 285 2.91 20.03 -1.08
CA SER A 285 2.59 21.45 -0.86
C SER A 285 2.25 22.15 -2.16
N GLY A 286 1.55 23.28 -2.02
CA GLY A 286 1.22 24.17 -3.10
C GLY A 286 0.28 23.60 -4.14
N LYS A 287 0.40 24.13 -5.35
CA LYS A 287 -0.46 23.80 -6.49
C LYS A 287 0.38 23.33 -7.68
N PHE A 288 0.05 22.18 -8.21
CA PHE A 288 0.53 21.75 -9.53
C PHE A 288 -0.23 22.49 -10.64
N GLU A 289 0.50 23.00 -11.62
CA GLU A 289 -0.06 23.59 -12.83
C GLU A 289 0.55 22.95 -14.07
N ARG A 290 -0.32 22.59 -15.02
CA ARG A 290 0.13 22.03 -16.28
C ARG A 290 0.96 23.04 -17.08
N ASP A 291 1.95 22.53 -17.81
CA ASP A 291 2.88 23.31 -18.64
C ASP A 291 3.85 24.23 -17.88
N HIS A 292 3.78 24.23 -16.54
CA HIS A 292 4.76 24.89 -15.68
C HIS A 292 6.07 24.09 -15.60
N GLU A 293 7.19 24.76 -15.33
CA GLU A 293 8.51 24.15 -15.17
C GLU A 293 8.82 23.87 -13.69
N TYR A 294 9.19 22.65 -13.40
CA TYR A 294 9.55 22.18 -12.06
C TYR A 294 10.97 21.64 -12.03
N LEU A 295 11.63 21.76 -10.90
CA LEU A 295 12.94 21.18 -10.64
C LEU A 295 12.82 19.71 -10.24
N HIS A 296 13.48 18.83 -10.98
CA HIS A 296 13.77 17.47 -10.54
C HIS A 296 15.06 17.50 -9.73
N VAL A 297 14.94 17.39 -8.40
CA VAL A 297 16.03 17.66 -7.45
C VAL A 297 17.21 16.72 -7.66
N GLN A 298 16.97 15.41 -7.65
CA GLN A 298 18.01 14.39 -7.81
C GLN A 298 18.67 14.43 -9.20
N GLY A 299 17.92 14.80 -10.22
CA GLY A 299 18.42 14.96 -11.58
C GLY A 299 19.11 16.30 -11.86
N GLY A 300 18.96 17.30 -10.95
CA GLY A 300 19.52 18.63 -11.09
C GLY A 300 19.03 19.42 -12.32
N LYS A 301 17.83 19.09 -12.83
CA LYS A 301 17.30 19.66 -14.09
C LYS A 301 15.88 20.15 -13.92
N THR A 302 15.58 21.26 -14.58
CA THR A 302 14.21 21.77 -14.71
C THR A 302 13.54 21.07 -15.87
N LEU A 303 12.27 20.69 -15.69
CA LEU A 303 11.48 19.98 -16.69
C LEU A 303 9.99 20.32 -16.57
N LYS A 304 9.25 20.10 -17.65
CA LYS A 304 7.80 20.13 -17.64
C LYS A 304 7.27 18.70 -17.47
N LEU A 305 6.33 18.54 -16.53
CA LEU A 305 5.69 17.25 -16.31
C LEU A 305 4.72 16.96 -17.47
N ALA A 306 5.05 15.91 -18.25
CA ALA A 306 4.32 15.57 -19.45
C ALA A 306 3.06 14.77 -19.14
N GLN A 307 1.96 15.09 -19.83
CA GLN A 307 0.69 14.39 -19.76
C GLN A 307 0.23 14.08 -18.33
N PRO A 308 0.07 15.12 -17.48
CA PRO A 308 -0.38 14.89 -16.12
C PRO A 308 -1.80 14.32 -16.13
N GLN A 309 -1.98 13.20 -15.44
CA GLN A 309 -3.20 12.41 -15.48
C GLN A 309 -3.69 12.15 -14.06
N GLN A 310 -4.99 12.22 -13.92
CA GLN A 310 -5.72 11.68 -12.78
C GLN A 310 -6.22 10.30 -13.16
N LEU A 311 -6.09 9.36 -12.23
CA LEU A 311 -6.49 7.99 -12.47
C LEU A 311 -7.83 7.70 -11.80
N MET A 312 -8.85 7.57 -12.61
CA MET A 312 -10.17 7.12 -12.19
C MET A 312 -10.35 5.64 -12.56
N ALA A 313 -9.77 4.76 -11.75
CA ALA A 313 -9.77 3.30 -11.98
C ALA A 313 -9.13 2.92 -13.34
N GLN A 314 -9.92 2.72 -14.39
CA GLN A 314 -9.44 2.38 -15.74
C GLN A 314 -9.41 3.57 -16.70
N GLU A 315 -9.99 4.69 -16.30
CA GLU A 315 -10.05 5.90 -17.11
C GLU A 315 -8.94 6.87 -16.70
N ARG A 316 -8.34 7.53 -17.68
CA ARG A 316 -7.30 8.53 -17.51
C ARG A 316 -7.83 9.87 -17.98
N ALA A 317 -7.91 10.82 -17.08
CA ALA A 317 -8.27 12.19 -17.40
C ALA A 317 -7.03 13.08 -17.31
N ILE A 318 -6.78 13.89 -18.35
CA ILE A 318 -5.73 14.89 -18.31
C ILE A 318 -6.20 16.00 -17.36
N ILE A 319 -5.33 16.40 -16.43
CA ILE A 319 -5.60 17.46 -15.47
C ILE A 319 -4.77 18.70 -15.76
N ASN A 320 -5.31 19.86 -15.42
CA ASN A 320 -4.61 21.13 -15.56
C ASN A 320 -4.01 21.60 -14.23
N GLU A 321 -4.61 21.19 -13.12
CA GLU A 321 -4.21 21.58 -11.77
C GLU A 321 -4.48 20.46 -10.76
N ALA A 322 -3.69 20.43 -9.70
CA ALA A 322 -3.86 19.56 -8.54
C ALA A 322 -3.24 20.21 -7.31
N TYR A 323 -3.65 19.79 -6.13
CA TYR A 323 -3.31 20.47 -4.87
C TYR A 323 -2.60 19.53 -3.89
N ALA A 324 -2.04 20.09 -2.83
CA ALA A 324 -1.46 19.31 -1.74
C ALA A 324 -2.46 18.25 -1.26
N GLY A 325 -2.01 17.00 -1.15
CA GLY A 325 -2.87 15.86 -0.86
C GLY A 325 -3.21 15.02 -2.07
N ASP A 326 -3.24 15.59 -3.27
CA ASP A 326 -3.55 14.86 -4.49
C ASP A 326 -2.40 13.95 -4.95
N ILE A 327 -2.80 12.94 -5.70
CA ILE A 327 -1.88 12.05 -6.40
C ILE A 327 -2.08 12.23 -7.90
N ILE A 328 -0.99 12.53 -8.58
CA ILE A 328 -0.97 12.66 -10.04
C ILE A 328 -0.06 11.61 -10.67
N GLY A 329 -0.47 11.09 -11.82
CA GLY A 329 0.38 10.28 -12.68
C GLY A 329 0.95 11.14 -13.80
N VAL A 330 2.24 11.08 -14.04
CA VAL A 330 2.89 11.78 -15.16
C VAL A 330 3.60 10.80 -16.05
N PHE A 331 3.60 11.07 -17.35
CA PHE A 331 4.38 10.28 -18.29
C PHE A 331 5.87 10.38 -17.94
N ASP A 332 6.53 9.25 -17.80
CA ASP A 332 7.94 9.15 -17.47
C ASP A 332 8.75 8.59 -18.66
N PRO A 333 9.60 9.39 -19.28
CA PRO A 333 10.50 8.90 -20.33
C PRO A 333 11.66 8.03 -19.78
N GLY A 334 11.67 7.69 -18.50
CA GLY A 334 12.71 6.91 -17.84
C GLY A 334 13.68 7.74 -17.03
N ILE A 335 13.28 8.92 -16.59
CA ILE A 335 14.12 9.85 -15.83
C ILE A 335 13.85 9.82 -14.32
N PHE A 336 12.66 9.40 -13.91
CA PHE A 336 12.29 9.35 -12.50
C PHE A 336 12.66 8.05 -11.83
N SER A 337 13.01 8.15 -10.57
CA SER A 337 13.18 7.05 -9.63
C SER A 337 12.22 7.20 -8.45
N ILE A 338 11.88 6.07 -7.80
CA ILE A 338 11.10 6.09 -6.57
C ILE A 338 11.88 6.85 -5.49
N GLY A 339 11.22 7.81 -4.83
CA GLY A 339 11.83 8.71 -3.84
C GLY A 339 12.28 10.05 -4.42
N ASP A 340 12.24 10.26 -5.73
CA ASP A 340 12.63 11.53 -6.33
C ASP A 340 11.71 12.68 -5.89
N THR A 341 12.32 13.84 -5.66
CA THR A 341 11.64 15.08 -5.28
C THR A 341 11.49 15.99 -6.49
N ILE A 342 10.29 16.53 -6.64
CA ILE A 342 9.92 17.51 -7.67
C ILE A 342 9.41 18.75 -6.95
N CYS A 343 9.94 19.92 -7.25
CA CYS A 343 9.53 21.15 -6.58
C CYS A 343 9.68 22.38 -7.48
N GLU A 344 9.23 23.55 -6.97
CA GLU A 344 9.50 24.84 -7.61
C GLU A 344 11.02 25.07 -7.77
N PRO A 345 11.50 25.64 -8.89
CA PRO A 345 12.93 25.79 -9.17
C PRO A 345 13.70 26.58 -8.12
N LYS A 346 13.02 27.44 -7.37
CA LYS A 346 13.63 28.27 -6.32
C LYS A 346 13.54 27.66 -4.92
N MET A 347 12.90 26.50 -4.82
CA MET A 347 12.71 25.81 -3.55
C MET A 347 13.86 24.83 -3.32
N HIS A 348 14.51 24.97 -2.16
CA HIS A 348 15.53 24.02 -1.72
C HIS A 348 14.88 23.00 -0.78
N VAL A 349 14.33 21.94 -1.35
CA VAL A 349 13.71 20.87 -0.58
C VAL A 349 14.07 19.54 -1.21
N CYS A 350 14.41 18.56 -0.36
CA CYS A 350 14.60 17.18 -0.77
C CYS A 350 13.90 16.29 0.27
N PHE A 351 12.87 15.57 -0.16
CA PHE A 351 12.22 14.61 0.71
C PHE A 351 13.16 13.44 0.99
N GLU A 352 13.05 12.88 2.19
CA GLU A 352 13.76 11.65 2.52
C GLU A 352 13.37 10.55 1.53
N GLY A 353 14.37 9.81 1.06
CA GLY A 353 14.15 8.71 0.13
C GLY A 353 13.25 7.64 0.76
N ILE A 354 12.56 6.88 -0.09
CA ILE A 354 11.75 5.75 0.36
C ILE A 354 12.69 4.58 0.60
N PRO A 355 12.72 4.00 1.81
CA PRO A 355 13.57 2.85 2.11
C PRO A 355 13.25 1.65 1.21
N THR A 356 14.30 0.94 0.83
CA THR A 356 14.19 -0.32 0.07
C THR A 356 14.40 -1.49 1.04
N PHE A 357 13.55 -2.50 0.98
CA PHE A 357 13.68 -3.67 1.83
C PHE A 357 14.84 -4.54 1.36
N ALA A 358 15.59 -5.10 2.30
CA ALA A 358 16.61 -6.07 1.95
C ALA A 358 15.94 -7.34 1.38
N PRO A 359 16.41 -7.86 0.24
CA PRO A 359 15.90 -9.11 -0.31
C PRO A 359 16.21 -10.29 0.62
N GLU A 360 15.27 -11.23 0.69
CA GLU A 360 15.38 -12.47 1.45
C GLU A 360 15.58 -13.70 0.55
N HIS A 361 15.24 -13.57 -0.75
CA HIS A 361 15.38 -14.63 -1.74
C HIS A 361 16.13 -14.14 -2.96
N PHE A 362 17.05 -14.96 -3.46
CA PHE A 362 17.88 -14.64 -4.59
C PHE A 362 17.81 -15.71 -5.68
N SER A 363 17.76 -15.28 -6.93
CA SER A 363 17.80 -16.15 -8.10
C SER A 363 18.67 -15.56 -9.18
N ILE A 364 19.39 -16.39 -9.91
CA ILE A 364 20.06 -15.99 -11.13
C ILE A 364 19.11 -16.23 -12.31
N ILE A 365 18.99 -15.26 -13.18
CA ILE A 365 18.12 -15.34 -14.35
C ILE A 365 18.90 -15.06 -15.64
N SER A 366 18.55 -15.75 -16.70
CA SER A 366 19.07 -15.53 -18.05
C SER A 366 17.99 -15.81 -19.10
N GLN A 367 18.10 -15.18 -20.27
CA GLN A 367 17.19 -15.44 -21.37
C GLN A 367 17.47 -16.82 -22.00
N VAL A 368 16.39 -17.52 -22.39
CA VAL A 368 16.51 -18.80 -23.12
C VAL A 368 16.99 -18.55 -24.55
N ASP A 369 16.42 -17.56 -25.22
CA ASP A 369 16.79 -17.17 -26.58
C ASP A 369 17.74 -15.98 -26.57
N THR A 370 18.98 -16.22 -27.03
CA THR A 370 20.04 -15.18 -27.09
C THR A 370 19.71 -14.02 -28.01
N MET A 371 18.82 -14.21 -29.01
CA MET A 371 18.36 -13.14 -29.90
C MET A 371 17.48 -12.12 -29.17
N LYS A 372 16.89 -12.47 -28.05
CA LYS A 372 16.03 -11.63 -27.23
C LYS A 372 16.76 -10.85 -26.12
N ARG A 373 18.09 -10.81 -26.16
CA ARG A 373 18.91 -10.14 -25.14
C ARG A 373 18.51 -8.69 -24.88
N LYS A 374 18.22 -7.91 -25.93
CA LYS A 374 17.81 -6.51 -25.76
C LYS A 374 16.47 -6.38 -25.01
N GLN A 375 15.51 -7.25 -25.34
CA GLN A 375 14.21 -7.31 -24.68
C GLN A 375 14.36 -7.76 -23.22
N PHE A 376 15.21 -8.75 -22.95
CA PHE A 376 15.52 -9.23 -21.61
C PHE A 376 16.08 -8.11 -20.73
N VAL A 377 17.18 -7.48 -21.15
CA VAL A 377 17.81 -6.39 -20.39
C VAL A 377 16.83 -5.25 -20.16
N LYS A 378 16.07 -4.85 -21.20
CA LYS A 378 15.05 -3.81 -21.08
C LYS A 378 13.97 -4.20 -20.07
N GLY A 379 13.43 -5.41 -20.16
CA GLY A 379 12.35 -5.89 -19.29
C GLY A 379 12.77 -5.97 -17.84
N VAL A 380 13.91 -6.62 -17.57
CA VAL A 380 14.44 -6.76 -16.20
C VAL A 380 14.74 -5.39 -15.57
N THR A 381 15.41 -4.50 -16.33
CA THR A 381 15.71 -3.15 -15.85
C THR A 381 14.43 -2.35 -15.54
N GLN A 382 13.45 -2.41 -16.42
CA GLN A 382 12.21 -1.66 -16.23
C GLN A 382 11.41 -2.17 -15.03
N ILE A 383 11.28 -3.49 -14.86
CA ILE A 383 10.61 -4.11 -13.70
C ILE A 383 11.35 -3.77 -12.39
N ALA A 384 12.67 -3.72 -12.41
CA ALA A 384 13.47 -3.28 -11.25
C ALA A 384 13.27 -1.80 -10.93
N GLN A 385 13.16 -0.93 -11.93
CA GLN A 385 12.87 0.50 -11.73
C GLN A 385 11.47 0.77 -11.17
N GLU A 386 10.52 -0.14 -11.38
CA GLU A 386 9.21 -0.12 -10.73
C GLU A 386 9.29 -0.55 -9.26
N GLY A 387 10.45 -1.07 -8.82
CA GLY A 387 10.68 -1.59 -7.48
C GLY A 387 10.04 -2.95 -7.21
N ALA A 388 9.59 -3.66 -8.24
CA ALA A 388 9.01 -5.00 -8.07
C ALA A 388 10.06 -6.06 -7.74
N ILE A 389 11.31 -5.83 -8.14
CA ILE A 389 12.49 -6.66 -7.88
C ILE A 389 13.71 -5.78 -7.67
N GLN A 390 14.74 -6.32 -7.06
CA GLN A 390 16.09 -5.74 -7.08
C GLN A 390 17.00 -6.57 -7.98
N ILE A 391 17.85 -5.92 -8.73
CA ILE A 391 18.77 -6.59 -9.66
C ILE A 391 20.22 -6.25 -9.35
N PHE A 392 21.04 -7.26 -9.40
CA PHE A 392 22.46 -7.19 -9.13
C PHE A 392 23.22 -7.86 -10.26
N ARG A 393 24.43 -7.43 -10.49
CA ARG A 393 25.39 -8.06 -11.43
C ARG A 393 26.64 -8.48 -10.68
N GLU A 394 27.38 -9.40 -11.23
CA GLU A 394 28.73 -9.68 -10.73
C GLU A 394 29.62 -8.44 -10.91
N VAL A 395 30.53 -8.24 -9.96
CA VAL A 395 31.46 -7.10 -10.00
C VAL A 395 32.28 -7.15 -11.29
N GLY A 396 32.07 -6.13 -12.17
CA GLY A 396 32.68 -6.07 -13.50
C GLY A 396 32.08 -7.04 -14.52
N GLY A 397 30.94 -7.66 -14.23
CA GLY A 397 30.18 -8.53 -15.13
C GLY A 397 29.22 -7.75 -16.04
N GLY A 398 28.68 -8.43 -17.04
CA GLY A 398 27.64 -7.93 -17.94
C GLY A 398 26.22 -8.23 -17.42
N MET A 399 25.22 -7.90 -18.25
CA MET A 399 23.79 -8.22 -18.01
C MET A 399 23.37 -9.52 -18.74
N GLU A 400 24.26 -10.47 -18.89
CA GLU A 400 23.97 -11.77 -19.53
C GLU A 400 23.30 -12.71 -18.55
N GLU A 401 23.80 -12.70 -17.32
CA GLU A 401 23.21 -13.33 -16.16
C GLU A 401 22.99 -12.25 -15.10
N VAL A 402 21.77 -12.18 -14.59
CA VAL A 402 21.38 -11.18 -13.60
C VAL A 402 20.98 -11.89 -12.34
N VAL A 403 21.54 -11.46 -11.20
CA VAL A 403 21.05 -11.88 -9.89
C VAL A 403 19.85 -11.00 -9.53
N VAL A 404 18.72 -11.64 -9.26
CA VAL A 404 17.50 -11.00 -8.82
C VAL A 404 17.32 -11.27 -7.34
N GLY A 405 17.08 -10.21 -6.56
CA GLY A 405 16.69 -10.27 -5.16
C GLY A 405 15.24 -9.83 -4.97
N VAL A 406 14.50 -10.57 -4.15
CA VAL A 406 13.09 -10.31 -3.84
C VAL A 406 12.82 -10.54 -2.35
N VAL A 407 11.79 -9.89 -1.83
CA VAL A 407 11.34 -10.07 -0.44
C VAL A 407 10.54 -11.38 -0.30
N GLY A 408 9.78 -11.74 -1.33
CA GLY A 408 8.98 -12.96 -1.35
C GLY A 408 9.02 -13.71 -2.68
N VAL A 409 8.83 -15.02 -2.63
CA VAL A 409 9.00 -15.93 -3.78
C VAL A 409 7.99 -15.64 -4.90
N LEU A 410 6.76 -15.18 -4.57
CA LEU A 410 5.76 -14.84 -5.59
C LEU A 410 6.22 -13.71 -6.52
N GLN A 411 7.11 -12.82 -6.08
CA GLN A 411 7.66 -11.78 -6.95
C GLN A 411 8.48 -12.37 -8.11
N LEU A 412 9.12 -13.54 -7.92
CA LEU A 412 9.85 -14.23 -8.99
C LEU A 412 8.88 -14.78 -10.05
N GLU A 413 7.74 -15.32 -9.65
CA GLU A 413 6.71 -15.80 -10.58
C GLU A 413 6.08 -14.64 -11.36
N VAL A 414 5.87 -13.50 -10.69
CA VAL A 414 5.39 -12.28 -11.34
C VAL A 414 6.42 -11.77 -12.36
N LEU A 415 7.70 -11.81 -12.03
CA LEU A 415 8.79 -11.46 -12.93
C LEU A 415 8.77 -12.32 -14.21
N GLU A 416 8.72 -13.65 -14.05
CA GLU A 416 8.67 -14.59 -15.17
C GLU A 416 7.45 -14.35 -16.06
N TYR A 417 6.27 -14.22 -15.45
CA TYR A 417 5.03 -13.92 -16.15
C TYR A 417 5.12 -12.61 -16.93
N ARG A 418 5.62 -11.53 -16.33
CA ARG A 418 5.74 -10.21 -16.97
C ARG A 418 6.78 -10.22 -18.10
N LEU A 419 7.93 -10.84 -17.91
CA LEU A 419 8.94 -10.97 -18.97
C LEU A 419 8.40 -11.72 -20.19
N ASN A 420 7.62 -12.76 -19.96
CA ASN A 420 6.99 -13.51 -21.04
C ASN A 420 5.88 -12.70 -21.72
N THR A 421 4.93 -12.14 -20.99
CA THR A 421 3.71 -11.52 -21.55
C THR A 421 3.92 -10.11 -22.06
N GLU A 422 4.78 -9.30 -21.43
CA GLU A 422 5.00 -7.89 -21.78
C GLU A 422 6.20 -7.71 -22.72
N TYR A 423 7.25 -8.51 -22.56
CA TYR A 423 8.51 -8.39 -23.31
C TYR A 423 8.75 -9.53 -24.30
N ASN A 424 7.91 -10.57 -24.28
CA ASN A 424 8.03 -11.79 -25.10
C ASN A 424 9.40 -12.46 -24.90
N VAL A 425 9.83 -12.57 -23.64
CA VAL A 425 11.11 -13.18 -23.24
C VAL A 425 10.84 -14.34 -22.30
N GLU A 426 11.28 -15.52 -22.71
CA GLU A 426 11.35 -16.71 -21.86
C GLU A 426 12.68 -16.71 -21.12
N ILE A 427 12.65 -17.00 -19.82
CA ILE A 427 13.85 -17.01 -18.95
C ILE A 427 14.11 -18.39 -18.36
N ARG A 428 15.39 -18.64 -18.04
CA ARG A 428 15.80 -19.67 -17.10
C ARG A 428 16.04 -19.00 -15.76
N MET A 429 15.56 -19.65 -14.71
CA MET A 429 15.68 -19.17 -13.35
C MET A 429 16.28 -20.28 -12.50
N GLN A 430 17.33 -19.94 -11.74
CA GLN A 430 17.97 -20.83 -10.79
C GLN A 430 18.05 -20.14 -9.44
N GLN A 431 17.45 -20.73 -8.42
CA GLN A 431 17.50 -20.22 -7.06
C GLN A 431 18.93 -20.30 -6.52
N LEU A 432 19.34 -19.25 -5.81
CA LEU A 432 20.62 -19.16 -5.14
C LEU A 432 20.45 -19.36 -3.63
N PRO A 433 21.47 -19.91 -2.93
CA PRO A 433 21.37 -20.21 -1.51
C PRO A 433 21.62 -19.01 -0.60
N PHE A 434 21.49 -17.79 -1.11
CA PHE A 434 21.73 -16.58 -0.33
C PHE A 434 20.44 -16.10 0.33
N GLU A 435 20.56 -15.62 1.59
CA GLU A 435 19.45 -15.13 2.40
C GLU A 435 19.72 -13.73 2.98
N GLN A 436 20.96 -13.27 2.93
CA GLN A 436 21.38 -12.02 3.52
C GLN A 436 22.10 -11.13 2.51
N LEU A 437 21.89 -9.83 2.62
CA LEU A 437 22.57 -8.83 1.81
C LEU A 437 23.17 -7.75 2.72
N ARG A 438 24.43 -7.33 2.44
CA ARG A 438 25.09 -6.25 3.18
C ARG A 438 25.76 -5.29 2.22
N TRP A 439 25.67 -3.99 2.51
CA TRP A 439 26.37 -2.94 1.78
C TRP A 439 27.82 -2.83 2.25
N VAL A 440 28.74 -2.64 1.30
CA VAL A 440 30.13 -2.33 1.60
C VAL A 440 30.24 -0.80 1.67
N GLN A 441 30.52 -0.26 2.86
CA GLN A 441 30.58 1.19 3.11
C GLN A 441 31.92 1.83 2.77
N ASN A 442 32.94 1.05 2.47
CA ASN A 442 34.27 1.59 2.16
C ASN A 442 34.29 2.29 0.81
N ASP A 443 35.14 3.33 0.71
CA ASP A 443 35.34 4.06 -0.53
C ASP A 443 35.73 3.07 -1.68
N PRO A 444 34.95 3.04 -2.79
CA PRO A 444 35.22 2.17 -3.92
C PRO A 444 36.63 2.29 -4.49
N ASP A 445 37.27 3.47 -4.36
CA ASP A 445 38.62 3.74 -4.89
C ASP A 445 39.71 3.18 -3.99
N THR A 446 39.42 2.89 -2.73
CA THR A 446 40.38 2.37 -1.75
C THR A 446 40.30 0.84 -1.58
N TYR A 447 39.30 0.20 -2.19
CA TYR A 447 39.00 -1.20 -1.90
C TYR A 447 38.43 -1.94 -3.10
N ASN A 448 39.12 -3.03 -3.49
CA ASN A 448 38.66 -3.87 -4.58
C ASN A 448 38.08 -5.19 -4.05
N LEU A 449 36.77 -5.39 -4.24
CA LEU A 449 36.08 -6.62 -3.80
C LEU A 449 36.65 -7.92 -4.40
N ARG A 450 37.39 -7.82 -5.53
CA ARG A 450 38.07 -8.97 -6.17
C ARG A 450 39.28 -9.45 -5.38
N ASP A 451 39.84 -8.58 -4.55
CA ASP A 451 41.06 -8.88 -3.78
C ASP A 451 40.68 -9.51 -2.41
N LEU A 452 39.37 -9.71 -2.13
CA LEU A 452 38.93 -10.42 -0.96
C LEU A 452 38.90 -11.92 -1.15
N ASP A 453 39.47 -12.64 -0.19
CA ASP A 453 39.30 -14.08 -0.09
C ASP A 453 37.88 -14.40 0.41
N LEU A 454 36.88 -14.27 -0.49
CA LEU A 454 35.51 -14.62 -0.18
C LEU A 454 35.36 -16.14 -0.12
N THR A 455 34.66 -16.60 0.93
CA THR A 455 34.28 -18.02 1.05
C THR A 455 33.19 -18.36 0.02
N SER A 456 32.96 -19.66 -0.24
CA SER A 456 31.84 -20.14 -1.09
C SER A 456 30.47 -19.69 -0.62
N ASP A 457 30.36 -19.26 0.65
CA ASP A 457 29.15 -18.78 1.29
C ASP A 457 28.90 -17.27 1.11
N THR A 458 29.77 -16.61 0.34
CA THR A 458 29.73 -15.16 0.12
C THR A 458 29.92 -14.85 -1.36
N LYS A 459 29.07 -13.99 -1.93
CA LYS A 459 29.19 -13.52 -3.32
C LYS A 459 29.19 -12.00 -3.39
N ALA A 460 30.19 -11.42 -4.08
CA ALA A 460 30.23 -9.98 -4.34
C ALA A 460 29.41 -9.61 -5.56
N VAL A 461 28.58 -8.58 -5.41
CA VAL A 461 27.71 -8.07 -6.47
C VAL A 461 27.68 -6.53 -6.48
N GLU A 462 27.21 -5.95 -7.58
CA GLU A 462 26.93 -4.54 -7.73
C GLU A 462 25.44 -4.33 -8.05
N ASP A 463 24.82 -3.30 -7.44
CA ASP A 463 23.48 -2.87 -7.81
C ASP A 463 23.47 -2.00 -9.08
N MET A 464 22.31 -1.54 -9.50
CA MET A 464 22.14 -0.68 -10.68
C MET A 464 22.75 0.72 -10.51
N LYS A 465 23.04 1.16 -9.29
CA LYS A 465 23.66 2.44 -8.97
C LYS A 465 25.19 2.34 -8.86
N GLY A 466 25.74 1.11 -8.97
CA GLY A 466 27.16 0.85 -8.82
C GLY A 466 27.61 0.67 -7.37
N ASN A 467 26.66 0.58 -6.43
CA ASN A 467 27.00 0.25 -5.05
C ASN A 467 27.47 -1.21 -4.96
N ARG A 468 28.49 -1.44 -4.16
CA ARG A 468 29.06 -2.76 -3.92
C ARG A 468 28.41 -3.43 -2.73
N LEU A 469 28.01 -4.68 -2.91
CA LEU A 469 27.26 -5.45 -1.91
C LEU A 469 27.83 -6.87 -1.82
N LEU A 470 27.59 -7.49 -0.67
CA LEU A 470 27.93 -8.89 -0.42
C LEU A 470 26.63 -9.66 -0.11
N LEU A 471 26.46 -10.79 -0.78
CA LEU A 471 25.40 -11.77 -0.50
C LEU A 471 25.99 -12.88 0.37
N PHE A 472 25.22 -13.33 1.37
CA PHE A 472 25.61 -14.37 2.32
C PHE A 472 24.53 -15.45 2.40
N THR A 473 24.97 -16.70 2.63
CA THR A 473 24.06 -17.85 2.78
C THR A 473 23.44 -17.95 4.18
N SER A 474 23.99 -17.24 5.18
CA SER A 474 23.51 -17.31 6.57
C SER A 474 24.11 -16.19 7.41
N ASP A 475 23.50 -15.95 8.59
CA ASP A 475 24.06 -15.05 9.60
C ASP A 475 25.47 -15.45 10.06
N TRP A 476 25.79 -16.75 10.06
CA TRP A 476 27.11 -17.23 10.41
C TRP A 476 28.15 -16.77 9.36
N ALA A 477 27.83 -16.87 8.07
CA ALA A 477 28.68 -16.38 6.98
C ALA A 477 28.95 -14.87 7.10
N VAL A 478 27.93 -14.08 7.50
CA VAL A 478 28.11 -12.65 7.78
C VAL A 478 29.12 -12.43 8.90
N ARG A 479 28.97 -13.13 10.04
CA ARG A 479 29.85 -13.00 11.19
C ARG A 479 31.30 -13.43 10.88
N LEU A 480 31.46 -14.51 10.09
CA LEU A 480 32.78 -14.99 9.68
C LEU A 480 33.49 -13.94 8.82
N SER A 481 32.76 -13.33 7.88
CA SER A 481 33.32 -12.28 7.00
C SER A 481 33.70 -11.03 7.78
N LEU A 482 32.95 -10.65 8.83
CA LEU A 482 33.29 -9.53 9.70
C LEU A 482 34.57 -9.77 10.53
N ILE A 483 34.92 -11.02 10.81
CA ILE A 483 36.17 -11.38 11.48
C ILE A 483 37.38 -11.26 10.53
N HIS A 484 37.17 -11.47 9.23
CA HIS A 484 38.21 -11.43 8.20
C HIS A 484 38.34 -10.07 7.52
N ILE A 485 37.36 -9.16 7.67
CA ILE A 485 37.39 -7.81 7.13
C ILE A 485 37.70 -6.85 8.27
N SER A 486 38.79 -6.10 8.16
CA SER A 486 39.33 -5.25 9.23
C SER A 486 38.51 -4.00 9.58
N GLU A 487 37.35 -3.75 8.94
CA GLU A 487 36.44 -2.65 9.21
C GLU A 487 34.95 -3.07 9.17
N PRO A 488 34.10 -2.54 10.10
CA PRO A 488 32.73 -2.99 10.23
C PRO A 488 31.83 -2.45 9.08
N THR A 489 31.16 -3.34 8.39
CA THR A 489 29.98 -3.00 7.56
C THR A 489 28.81 -2.64 8.47
N ARG A 490 28.36 -1.39 8.43
CA ARG A 490 27.14 -0.96 9.16
C ARG A 490 25.89 -1.37 8.39
N GLN A 491 24.99 -2.01 9.08
CA GLN A 491 23.65 -2.29 8.63
C GLN A 491 22.75 -1.09 8.97
N GLU A 492 22.22 -0.39 7.99
CA GLU A 492 20.96 0.33 8.14
C GLU A 492 19.84 -0.62 7.69
N ALA A 493 19.49 -1.52 8.59
CA ALA A 493 18.28 -2.30 8.45
C ALA A 493 17.21 -1.63 9.29
N ILE A 494 16.09 -1.32 8.67
CA ILE A 494 14.83 -1.14 9.39
C ILE A 494 14.44 -2.55 9.85
N SER A 495 14.78 -2.86 11.09
CA SER A 495 14.32 -4.06 11.79
C SER A 495 12.91 -3.88 12.29
#